data_08a03518bba1277a5ac41a32febaf1e8
#
_entry.id   08a03518bba1277a5ac41a32febaf1e8
#
_cell.length_a   1.000
_cell.length_b   1.000
_cell.length_c   1.000
_cell.angle_alpha   90.00
_cell.angle_beta   90.00
_cell.angle_gamma   90.00
#
_symmetry.space_group_name_H-M   'P 1'
#
loop_
_entity.id
_entity.type
_entity.pdbx_description
1 polymer ?
#
loop_
_entity_poly.entity_id
_entity_poly.type
_entity_poly.pdbx_seq_one_letter_code
_entity_poly.pdbx_strand_id
1 'polypeptide(L)'
;MEETKDGWVPDTTLFCFDRNRNIFVGAVNIRHYLNDKLLKTGGHIGDGVRPSERKKGYATAMIGLALNECKRLGINKVLICCDKDNIGSAKSIINNGGILENEVEENGHIEQRYWIQL
;
A
#
# COMPACT_ATOMS: atom_id res chain seq x y z
N MET A 1 -3.31 -17.84 10.26
CA MET A 1 -2.59 -17.86 8.99
C MET A 1 -1.10 -17.82 9.28
N GLU A 2 -0.33 -18.65 8.65
CA GLU A 2 1.09 -18.83 8.94
C GLU A 2 1.97 -18.08 7.97
N GLU A 3 3.14 -17.63 8.46
CA GLU A 3 4.16 -17.11 7.59
C GLU A 3 4.77 -18.24 6.78
N THR A 4 5.23 -17.91 5.59
CA THR A 4 6.01 -18.86 4.82
C THR A 4 7.41 -19.01 5.42
N LYS A 5 8.11 -20.04 5.01
CA LYS A 5 9.44 -20.41 5.47
C LYS A 5 10.45 -19.25 5.52
N ASP A 6 10.35 -18.28 4.60
CA ASP A 6 11.29 -17.17 4.46
C ASP A 6 10.78 -15.86 5.09
N GLY A 7 9.80 -15.94 5.99
CA GLY A 7 9.21 -14.77 6.62
C GLY A 7 8.22 -14.02 5.72
N TRP A 8 7.84 -14.60 4.60
CA TRP A 8 6.83 -14.05 3.72
C TRP A 8 5.43 -14.33 4.26
N VAL A 9 4.51 -13.40 4.04
CA VAL A 9 3.10 -13.62 4.35
C VAL A 9 2.33 -13.83 3.05
N PRO A 10 1.18 -14.51 3.09
CA PRO A 10 0.30 -14.59 1.93
C PRO A 10 -0.10 -13.20 1.44
N ASP A 11 -0.16 -13.03 0.13
CA ASP A 11 -0.49 -11.75 -0.46
C ASP A 11 -1.39 -11.90 -1.70
N THR A 12 -1.97 -10.78 -2.10
CA THR A 12 -2.77 -10.67 -3.32
C THR A 12 -2.26 -9.46 -4.10
N THR A 13 -2.04 -9.64 -5.39
CA THR A 13 -1.64 -8.55 -6.27
C THR A 13 -2.77 -8.22 -7.23
N LEU A 14 -3.16 -6.95 -7.28
CA LEU A 14 -4.13 -6.43 -8.25
C LEU A 14 -3.38 -5.60 -9.28
N PHE A 15 -3.61 -5.89 -10.55
CA PHE A 15 -3.04 -5.13 -11.65
C PHE A 15 -4.07 -4.13 -12.16
N CYS A 16 -3.65 -2.89 -12.33
CA CYS A 16 -4.53 -1.82 -12.78
C CYS A 16 -4.29 -1.54 -14.26
N PHE A 17 -5.36 -1.63 -15.03
CA PHE A 17 -5.29 -1.60 -16.48
C PHE A 17 -6.26 -0.53 -17.03
N ASP A 18 -5.75 0.32 -17.92
CA ASP A 18 -6.57 1.31 -18.63
C ASP A 18 -7.08 0.67 -19.91
N ARG A 19 -8.37 0.35 -19.95
CA ARG A 19 -9.00 -0.30 -21.10
C ARG A 19 -9.03 0.56 -22.35
N ASN A 20 -9.15 1.86 -22.18
CA ASN A 20 -9.25 2.79 -23.31
C ASN A 20 -7.93 2.89 -24.07
N ARG A 21 -6.81 2.83 -23.35
CA ARG A 21 -5.48 2.91 -23.95
C ARG A 21 -4.79 1.56 -24.08
N ASN A 22 -5.41 0.51 -23.53
CA ASN A 22 -4.88 -0.85 -23.57
C ASN A 22 -3.48 -0.98 -22.94
N ILE A 23 -3.26 -0.34 -21.79
CA ILE A 23 -1.99 -0.38 -21.07
C ILE A 23 -2.17 -0.66 -19.59
N PHE A 24 -1.17 -1.26 -18.96
CA PHE A 24 -1.08 -1.36 -17.51
C PHE A 24 -0.58 -0.03 -16.95
N VAL A 25 -1.27 0.50 -15.94
CA VAL A 25 -0.88 1.75 -15.29
C VAL A 25 -0.16 1.51 -13.96
N GLY A 26 -0.35 0.37 -13.35
CA GLY A 26 0.31 0.04 -12.09
C GLY A 26 -0.19 -1.24 -11.47
N ALA A 27 0.27 -1.50 -10.26
CA ALA A 27 -0.13 -2.66 -9.48
C ALA A 27 -0.17 -2.32 -8.01
N VAL A 28 -0.99 -3.03 -7.25
CA VAL A 28 -1.04 -2.93 -5.80
C VAL A 28 -0.97 -4.32 -5.19
N ASN A 29 -0.11 -4.47 -4.20
CA ASN A 29 0.08 -5.72 -3.46
C ASN A 29 -0.52 -5.58 -2.07
N ILE A 30 -1.31 -6.58 -1.67
CA ILE A 30 -1.98 -6.61 -0.37
C ILE A 30 -1.44 -7.79 0.42
N ARG A 31 -0.76 -7.53 1.54
CA ARG A 31 -0.31 -8.57 2.47
C ARG A 31 -1.47 -8.87 3.41
N HIS A 32 -1.80 -10.14 3.55
CA HIS A 32 -3.03 -10.57 4.24
C HIS A 32 -2.97 -10.33 5.74
N TYR A 33 -1.76 -10.29 6.33
CA TYR A 33 -1.56 -9.92 7.71
C TYR A 33 -0.15 -9.34 7.90
N LEU A 34 0.12 -8.77 9.07
CA LEU A 34 1.41 -8.18 9.39
C LEU A 34 2.24 -9.14 10.22
N ASN A 35 3.50 -9.34 9.82
CA ASN A 35 4.53 -9.91 10.69
C ASN A 35 5.31 -8.75 11.33
N ASP A 36 6.31 -9.04 12.15
CA ASP A 36 7.08 -7.99 12.85
C ASP A 36 7.72 -7.01 11.88
N LYS A 37 8.27 -7.51 10.76
CA LYS A 37 8.90 -6.67 9.75
C LYS A 37 7.87 -5.75 9.08
N LEU A 38 6.74 -6.29 8.64
CA LEU A 38 5.71 -5.52 7.95
C LEU A 38 5.01 -4.53 8.88
N LEU A 39 4.90 -4.86 10.17
CA LEU A 39 4.36 -3.94 11.17
C LEU A 39 5.27 -2.73 11.36
N LYS A 40 6.58 -2.92 11.28
CA LYS A 40 7.55 -1.85 11.41
C LYS A 40 7.61 -1.00 10.14
N THR A 41 7.83 -1.64 9.00
CA THR A 41 7.91 -1.01 7.67
C THR A 41 7.24 -1.89 6.64
N GLY A 42 6.73 -1.30 5.57
CA GLY A 42 6.07 -2.02 4.49
C GLY A 42 4.55 -2.05 4.62
N GLY A 43 4.00 -2.47 5.76
CA GLY A 43 2.57 -2.50 6.00
C GLY A 43 1.81 -3.53 5.17
N HIS A 44 0.47 -3.40 5.13
CA HIS A 44 -0.41 -4.30 4.37
C HIS A 44 -0.38 -4.04 2.86
N ILE A 45 -0.18 -2.79 2.45
CA ILE A 45 -0.32 -2.40 1.04
C ILE A 45 0.98 -1.80 0.51
N GLY A 46 1.46 -2.33 -0.60
CA GLY A 46 2.49 -1.72 -1.41
C GLY A 46 1.94 -1.45 -2.80
N ASP A 47 2.21 -0.28 -3.37
CA ASP A 47 1.72 0.09 -4.68
C ASP A 47 2.81 0.67 -5.55
N GLY A 48 2.61 0.58 -6.86
CA GLY A 48 3.49 1.19 -7.84
C GLY A 48 2.70 1.62 -9.05
N VAL A 49 2.93 2.86 -9.47
CA VAL A 49 2.33 3.43 -10.68
C VAL A 49 3.43 3.58 -11.72
N ARG A 50 3.14 3.15 -12.95
CA ARG A 50 4.04 3.32 -14.08
C ARG A 50 4.48 4.79 -14.18
N PRO A 51 5.79 5.09 -14.37
CA PRO A 51 6.27 6.48 -14.34
C PRO A 51 5.50 7.43 -15.25
N SER A 52 5.14 7.01 -16.47
CA SER A 52 4.38 7.84 -17.40
C SER A 52 2.96 8.14 -16.94
N GLU A 53 2.46 7.41 -15.94
CA GLU A 53 1.08 7.49 -15.46
C GLU A 53 0.97 8.14 -14.08
N ARG A 54 2.06 8.64 -13.55
CA ARG A 54 2.06 9.32 -12.25
C ARG A 54 1.37 10.67 -12.33
N LYS A 55 0.92 11.18 -11.17
CA LYS A 55 0.23 12.47 -11.01
C LYS A 55 -1.11 12.56 -11.76
N LYS A 56 -1.74 11.41 -12.01
CA LYS A 56 -3.06 11.32 -12.64
C LYS A 56 -4.13 10.77 -11.70
N GLY A 57 -3.82 10.59 -10.42
CA GLY A 57 -4.77 10.09 -9.44
C GLY A 57 -4.88 8.56 -9.37
N TYR A 58 -4.08 7.82 -10.11
CA TYR A 58 -4.16 6.36 -10.10
C TYR A 58 -3.80 5.76 -8.75
N ALA A 59 -2.77 6.27 -8.08
CA ALA A 59 -2.37 5.74 -6.77
C ALA A 59 -3.51 5.83 -5.76
N THR A 60 -4.21 6.97 -5.71
CA THR A 60 -5.36 7.15 -4.82
C THR A 60 -6.47 6.15 -5.15
N ALA A 61 -6.79 5.97 -6.43
CA ALA A 61 -7.81 5.03 -6.87
C ALA A 61 -7.41 3.57 -6.58
N MET A 62 -6.15 3.22 -6.81
CA MET A 62 -5.62 1.88 -6.57
C MET A 62 -5.67 1.52 -5.09
N ILE A 63 -5.29 2.43 -4.21
CA ILE A 63 -5.39 2.23 -2.76
C ILE A 63 -6.85 2.02 -2.37
N GLY A 64 -7.78 2.80 -2.92
CA GLY A 64 -9.21 2.63 -2.68
C GLY A 64 -9.71 1.24 -3.04
N LEU A 65 -9.30 0.73 -4.20
CA LEU A 65 -9.64 -0.64 -4.62
C LEU A 65 -9.03 -1.69 -3.70
N ALA A 66 -7.77 -1.48 -3.29
CA ALA A 66 -7.09 -2.37 -2.36
C ALA A 66 -7.78 -2.41 -1.00
N LEU A 67 -8.29 -1.29 -0.52
CA LEU A 67 -9.02 -1.23 0.74
C LEU A 67 -10.32 -2.04 0.69
N ASN A 68 -11.02 -2.04 -0.45
CA ASN A 68 -12.19 -2.89 -0.64
C ASN A 68 -11.81 -4.37 -0.53
N GLU A 69 -10.69 -4.76 -1.11
CA GLU A 69 -10.19 -6.13 -1.01
C GLU A 69 -9.76 -6.47 0.42
N CYS A 70 -9.13 -5.55 1.13
CA CYS A 70 -8.78 -5.73 2.54
C CYS A 70 -10.03 -5.98 3.39
N LYS A 71 -11.09 -5.25 3.13
CA LYS A 71 -12.37 -5.43 3.81
C LYS A 71 -12.92 -6.83 3.56
N ARG A 72 -12.87 -7.30 2.32
CA ARG A 72 -13.30 -8.64 1.94
C ARG A 72 -12.48 -9.72 2.64
N LEU A 73 -11.18 -9.46 2.86
CA LEU A 73 -10.26 -10.38 3.54
C LEU A 73 -10.43 -10.36 5.06
N GLY A 74 -11.27 -9.47 5.60
CA GLY A 74 -11.50 -9.36 7.04
C GLY A 74 -10.49 -8.48 7.76
N ILE A 75 -9.73 -7.68 7.03
CA ILE A 75 -8.77 -6.73 7.63
C ILE A 75 -9.54 -5.48 8.01
N ASN A 76 -9.56 -5.14 9.31
CA ASN A 76 -10.33 -4.01 9.81
C ASN A 76 -9.52 -2.72 9.92
N LYS A 77 -8.20 -2.84 10.07
CA LYS A 77 -7.30 -1.71 10.23
C LYS A 77 -6.08 -1.96 9.37
N VAL A 78 -5.84 -1.07 8.43
CA VAL A 78 -4.83 -1.24 7.38
C VAL A 78 -3.66 -0.30 7.62
N LEU A 79 -2.46 -0.86 7.66
CA LEU A 79 -1.21 -0.10 7.73
C LEU A 79 -0.67 0.08 6.32
N ILE A 80 -0.37 1.33 5.95
CA ILE A 80 0.33 1.65 4.70
C ILE A 80 1.53 2.51 5.04
N CYS A 81 2.69 2.11 4.53
CA CYS A 81 3.93 2.84 4.75
C CYS A 81 4.40 3.45 3.43
N CYS A 82 5.02 4.62 3.53
CA CYS A 82 5.66 5.23 2.37
C CYS A 82 6.91 5.98 2.82
N ASP A 83 7.84 6.17 1.89
CA ASP A 83 9.01 6.99 2.13
C ASP A 83 8.57 8.44 2.41
N LYS A 84 9.17 9.07 3.41
CA LYS A 84 8.85 10.46 3.79
C LYS A 84 9.02 11.42 2.63
N ASP A 85 9.97 11.15 1.74
CA ASP A 85 10.23 11.98 0.57
C ASP A 85 9.21 11.77 -0.56
N ASN A 86 8.41 10.73 -0.48
CA ASN A 86 7.39 10.43 -1.48
C ASN A 86 6.08 11.12 -1.15
N ILE A 87 6.02 12.41 -1.44
CA ILE A 87 4.86 13.26 -1.13
C ILE A 87 3.60 12.79 -1.85
N GLY A 88 3.73 12.33 -3.08
CA GLY A 88 2.59 11.81 -3.85
C GLY A 88 1.96 10.57 -3.21
N SER A 89 2.79 9.67 -2.73
CA SER A 89 2.31 8.48 -2.02
C SER A 89 1.61 8.85 -0.72
N ALA A 90 2.20 9.73 0.07
CA ALA A 90 1.59 10.21 1.31
C ALA A 90 0.21 10.85 1.05
N LYS A 91 0.10 11.69 0.03
CA LYS A 91 -1.18 12.31 -0.35
C LYS A 91 -2.22 11.26 -0.72
N SER A 92 -1.84 10.25 -1.48
CA SER A 92 -2.75 9.17 -1.89
C SER A 92 -3.28 8.40 -0.68
N ILE A 93 -2.43 8.16 0.31
CA ILE A 93 -2.80 7.47 1.55
C ILE A 93 -3.75 8.36 2.37
N ILE A 94 -3.41 9.62 2.54
CA ILE A 94 -4.24 10.58 3.29
C ILE A 94 -5.61 10.76 2.64
N ASN A 95 -5.64 10.83 1.30
CA ASN A 95 -6.90 10.93 0.55
C ASN A 95 -7.82 9.73 0.75
N ASN A 96 -7.26 8.60 1.17
CA ASN A 96 -8.03 7.39 1.50
C ASN A 96 -8.31 7.25 3.01
N GLY A 97 -8.07 8.30 3.78
CA GLY A 97 -8.37 8.29 5.22
C GLY A 97 -7.20 7.92 6.10
N GLY A 98 -5.99 7.89 5.56
CA GLY A 98 -4.79 7.54 6.32
C GLY A 98 -4.45 8.58 7.38
N ILE A 99 -4.12 8.09 8.57
CA ILE A 99 -3.70 8.91 9.70
C ILE A 99 -2.29 8.49 10.08
N LEU A 100 -1.39 9.45 10.09
CA LEU A 100 0.02 9.20 10.43
C LEU A 100 0.14 8.82 11.91
N GLU A 101 0.76 7.67 12.17
CA GLU A 101 1.09 7.24 13.52
C GLU A 101 2.47 7.76 13.92
N ASN A 102 3.47 7.43 13.11
CA ASN A 102 4.87 7.77 13.40
C ASN A 102 5.73 7.63 12.16
N GLU A 103 7.00 7.96 12.33
CA GLU A 103 8.04 7.77 11.32
C GLU A 103 9.09 6.81 11.87
N VAL A 104 9.63 5.94 11.01
CA VAL A 104 10.66 4.97 11.37
C VAL A 104 11.84 5.12 10.42
N GLU A 105 13.04 5.23 10.97
CA GLU A 105 14.27 5.23 10.16
C GLU A 105 14.71 3.80 9.91
N GLU A 106 15.02 3.49 8.66
CA GLU A 106 15.55 2.20 8.26
C GLU A 106 16.47 2.36 7.06
N ASN A 107 17.67 1.82 7.16
CA ASN A 107 18.66 1.83 6.06
C ASN A 107 18.92 3.22 5.46
N GLY A 108 18.93 4.24 6.30
CA GLY A 108 19.27 5.61 5.88
C GLY A 108 18.11 6.42 5.33
N HIS A 109 16.88 5.90 5.34
CA HIS A 109 15.71 6.67 4.97
C HIS A 109 14.61 6.54 6.01
N ILE A 110 13.66 7.44 5.94
CA ILE A 110 12.54 7.54 6.89
C ILE A 110 11.28 7.10 6.20
N GLU A 111 10.58 6.13 6.80
CA GLU A 111 9.26 5.71 6.36
C GLU A 111 8.19 6.28 7.28
N GLN A 112 7.13 6.78 6.69
CA GLN A 112 5.94 7.23 7.38
C GLN A 112 4.94 6.08 7.45
N ARG A 113 4.34 5.86 8.63
CA ARG A 113 3.39 4.79 8.90
C ARG A 113 2.01 5.38 9.10
N TYR A 114 1.09 5.04 8.20
CA TYR A 114 -0.30 5.51 8.22
C TYR A 114 -1.25 4.36 8.48
N TRP A 115 -2.27 4.61 9.29
CA TRP A 115 -3.33 3.65 9.53
C TRP A 115 -4.64 4.13 8.92
N ILE A 116 -5.37 3.20 8.31
CA ILE A 116 -6.72 3.44 7.77
C ILE A 116 -7.68 2.50 8.46
N GLN A 117 -8.70 3.05 9.10
CA GLN A 117 -9.76 2.26 9.73
C GLN A 117 -10.84 1.94 8.70
N LEU A 118 -11.15 0.67 8.53
CA LEU A 118 -12.20 0.21 7.63
C LEU A 118 -13.55 0.01 8.31
#